data_eb5a2199966109124077a6f7a29cf1da
#
_entry.id   eb5a2199966109124077a6f7a29cf1da
#
_cell.length_a   1.000
_cell.length_b   1.000
_cell.length_c   1.000
_cell.angle_alpha   90.00
_cell.angle_beta   90.00
_cell.angle_gamma   90.00
#
_symmetry.space_group_name_H-M   'P 1'
#
loop_
_entity.id
_entity.type
_entity.pdbx_description
1 polymer ?
#
loop_
_entity_poly.entity_id
_entity_poly.type
_entity_poly.pdbx_seq_one_letter_code
_entity_poly.pdbx_strand_id
1 'polypeptide(L)'
;HVIEPSAGADRATLAFLCEAYCEDEAPDENGNLQSRVVLRLNPRLAPIKAAVFPLVKKDGMPEVAQDLYRALKKKFNVFYDEKGAVGRRYRRQDEAGTPYCITVDGQSLQDQTVTIRDRDSLEQVRVKIDDVVSEIEQRVLPN
;
A
#
# COMPACT_ATOMS: atom_id res chain seq x y z
N HIS A 1 17.34 21.16 37.73
CA HIS A 1 16.09 21.30 36.98
C HIS A 1 15.92 20.09 36.06
N VAL A 2 14.75 19.48 36.12
CA VAL A 2 14.38 18.34 35.22
C VAL A 2 13.33 18.84 34.25
N ILE A 3 13.50 18.57 32.96
CA ILE A 3 12.49 18.81 31.94
C ILE A 3 11.78 17.49 31.68
N GLU A 4 10.51 17.43 31.95
CA GLU A 4 9.68 16.22 31.80
C GLU A 4 8.56 16.48 30.78
N PRO A 5 8.84 16.28 29.46
CA PRO A 5 7.80 16.42 28.48
C PRO A 5 6.83 15.24 28.53
N SER A 6 5.55 15.49 28.34
CA SER A 6 4.52 14.46 28.20
C SER A 6 3.62 14.74 27.01
N ALA A 7 3.21 13.68 26.30
CA ALA A 7 2.27 13.77 25.20
C ALA A 7 1.24 12.62 25.27
N GLY A 8 -0.02 12.93 24.98
CA GLY A 8 -1.08 11.93 24.90
C GLY A 8 -1.06 11.19 23.57
N ALA A 9 -0.94 9.87 23.58
CA ALA A 9 -0.91 9.04 22.38
C ALA A 9 -2.20 9.19 21.54
N ASP A 10 -3.37 9.23 22.19
CA ASP A 10 -4.65 9.37 21.49
C ASP A 10 -4.78 10.73 20.81
N ARG A 11 -4.33 11.80 21.46
CA ARG A 11 -4.32 13.15 20.86
C ARG A 11 -3.36 13.25 19.69
N ALA A 12 -2.19 12.65 19.79
CA ALA A 12 -1.23 12.59 18.68
C ALA A 12 -1.80 11.79 17.50
N THR A 13 -2.42 10.65 17.77
CA THR A 13 -3.10 9.83 16.74
C THR A 13 -4.19 10.62 16.04
N LEU A 14 -5.05 11.31 16.77
CA LEU A 14 -6.11 12.15 16.20
C LEU A 14 -5.51 13.27 15.34
N ALA A 15 -4.47 13.94 15.79
CA ALA A 15 -3.80 14.99 15.03
C ALA A 15 -3.23 14.44 13.70
N PHE A 16 -2.56 13.29 13.71
CA PHE A 16 -2.07 12.64 12.49
C PHE A 16 -3.18 12.22 11.53
N LEU A 17 -4.30 11.72 12.06
CA LEU A 17 -5.45 11.36 11.22
C LEU A 17 -6.08 12.60 10.56
N CYS A 18 -6.27 13.68 11.32
CA CYS A 18 -6.81 14.94 10.79
C CYS A 18 -5.88 15.56 9.72
N GLU A 19 -4.57 15.53 9.95
CA GLU A 19 -3.58 16.04 9.00
C GLU A 19 -3.51 15.17 7.72
N ALA A 20 -3.64 13.86 7.88
CA ALA A 20 -3.54 12.91 6.77
C ALA A 20 -4.82 12.82 5.93
N TYR A 21 -5.97 13.22 6.45
CA TYR A 21 -7.23 13.14 5.72
C TYR A 21 -7.22 14.11 4.53
N CYS A 22 -7.50 13.58 3.35
CA CYS A 22 -7.53 14.35 2.12
C CYS A 22 -8.63 13.80 1.20
N GLU A 23 -9.28 14.70 0.49
CA GLU A 23 -10.16 14.36 -0.63
C GLU A 23 -9.50 14.86 -1.91
N ASP A 24 -9.31 13.99 -2.87
CA ASP A 24 -8.76 14.31 -4.17
C ASP A 24 -9.50 13.59 -5.30
N GLU A 25 -9.03 13.71 -6.52
CA GLU A 25 -9.58 13.01 -7.67
C GLU A 25 -8.54 12.04 -8.24
N ALA A 26 -8.99 10.86 -8.59
CA ALA A 26 -8.14 9.87 -9.25
C ALA A 26 -8.91 9.22 -10.40
N PRO A 27 -8.23 8.83 -11.49
CA PRO A 27 -8.86 8.14 -12.61
C PRO A 27 -9.39 6.77 -12.18
N ASP A 28 -10.55 6.40 -12.69
CA ASP A 28 -11.09 5.06 -12.62
C ASP A 28 -10.50 4.15 -13.72
N GLU A 29 -11.00 2.92 -13.83
CA GLU A 29 -10.57 1.94 -14.85
C GLU A 29 -10.84 2.40 -16.29
N ASN A 30 -11.72 3.38 -16.49
CA ASN A 30 -12.08 3.96 -17.78
C ASN A 30 -11.40 5.31 -18.04
N GLY A 31 -10.58 5.79 -17.10
CA GLY A 31 -9.91 7.09 -17.18
C GLY A 31 -10.76 8.29 -16.74
N ASN A 32 -11.98 8.07 -16.21
CA ASN A 32 -12.80 9.15 -15.68
C ASN A 32 -12.34 9.55 -14.29
N LEU A 33 -12.21 10.84 -14.03
CA LEU A 33 -11.89 11.35 -12.70
C LEU A 33 -13.04 11.08 -11.73
N GLN A 34 -12.72 10.48 -10.62
CA GLN A 34 -13.65 10.21 -9.52
C GLN A 34 -13.05 10.71 -8.21
N SER A 35 -13.88 11.35 -7.41
CA SER A 35 -13.50 11.73 -6.06
C SER A 35 -13.08 10.50 -5.25
N ARG A 36 -11.99 10.62 -4.50
CA ARG A 36 -11.53 9.63 -3.54
C ARG A 36 -11.18 10.28 -2.21
N VAL A 37 -11.47 9.54 -1.15
CA VAL A 37 -10.93 9.82 0.18
C VAL A 37 -9.60 9.07 0.33
N VAL A 38 -8.61 9.74 0.87
CA VAL A 38 -7.30 9.15 1.12
C VAL A 38 -6.73 9.62 2.46
N LEU A 39 -6.16 8.72 3.23
CA LEU A 39 -5.35 9.05 4.39
C LEU A 39 -3.87 9.10 3.97
N ARG A 40 -3.32 10.29 3.80
CA ARG A 40 -1.91 10.52 3.42
C ARG A 40 -0.97 10.44 4.62
N LEU A 41 -1.09 9.34 5.36
CA LEU A 41 -0.18 9.05 6.45
C LEU A 41 1.25 8.91 5.93
N ASN A 42 2.21 9.48 6.67
CA ASN A 42 3.62 9.20 6.39
C ASN A 42 3.84 7.68 6.37
N PRO A 43 4.55 7.09 5.40
CA PRO A 43 4.76 5.65 5.30
C PRO A 43 5.31 5.01 6.57
N ARG A 44 6.12 5.75 7.35
CA ARG A 44 6.63 5.29 8.67
C ARG A 44 5.53 5.18 9.73
N LEU A 45 4.47 5.97 9.64
CA LEU A 45 3.36 5.98 10.59
C LEU A 45 2.17 5.13 10.13
N ALA A 46 2.05 4.86 8.82
CA ALA A 46 0.97 4.06 8.28
C ALA A 46 0.86 2.69 9.00
N PRO A 47 -0.32 2.29 9.51
CA PRO A 47 -0.48 1.02 10.22
C PRO A 47 -0.17 -0.19 9.35
N ILE A 48 -0.55 -0.12 8.07
CA ILE A 48 -0.28 -1.13 7.04
C ILE A 48 0.73 -0.52 6.06
N LYS A 49 1.86 -1.19 5.86
CA LYS A 49 2.94 -0.67 5.01
C LYS A 49 2.73 -0.96 3.53
N ALA A 50 2.18 -2.12 3.24
CA ALA A 50 1.88 -2.55 1.88
C ALA A 50 0.64 -3.44 1.85
N ALA A 51 -0.04 -3.45 0.69
CA ALA A 51 -1.10 -4.40 0.41
C ALA A 51 -0.76 -5.21 -0.85
N VAL A 52 -1.06 -6.51 -0.84
CA VAL A 52 -0.74 -7.43 -1.95
C VAL A 52 -2.04 -7.96 -2.55
N PHE A 53 -2.15 -7.85 -3.88
CA PHE A 53 -3.33 -8.25 -4.63
C PHE A 53 -2.97 -9.14 -5.82
N PRO A 54 -3.55 -10.34 -5.97
CA PRO A 54 -3.61 -10.97 -7.28
C PRO A 54 -4.58 -10.19 -8.18
N LEU A 55 -4.24 -9.93 -9.43
CA LEU A 55 -5.13 -9.24 -10.37
C LEU A 55 -6.44 -10.02 -10.53
N VAL A 56 -6.31 -11.32 -10.77
CA VAL A 56 -7.43 -12.27 -10.86
C VAL A 56 -7.15 -13.52 -10.03
N LYS A 57 -8.20 -14.29 -9.71
CA LYS A 57 -8.11 -15.55 -8.96
C LYS A 57 -7.87 -16.76 -9.86
N LYS A 58 -6.92 -16.66 -10.78
CA LYS A 58 -6.62 -17.71 -11.77
C LYS A 58 -5.13 -17.79 -12.03
N ASP A 59 -4.73 -18.86 -12.69
CA ASP A 59 -3.43 -19.03 -13.34
C ASP A 59 -2.20 -18.98 -12.39
N GLY A 60 -2.39 -19.27 -11.10
CA GLY A 60 -1.28 -19.23 -10.12
C GLY A 60 -0.97 -17.87 -9.51
N MET A 61 -1.69 -16.79 -9.92
CA MET A 61 -1.47 -15.46 -9.36
C MET A 61 -1.74 -15.36 -7.85
N PRO A 62 -2.81 -16.01 -7.29
CA PRO A 62 -3.03 -15.98 -5.85
C PRO A 62 -1.90 -16.61 -5.05
N GLU A 63 -1.31 -17.70 -5.54
CA GLU A 63 -0.22 -18.42 -4.92
C GLU A 63 1.03 -17.52 -4.83
N VAL A 64 1.42 -16.90 -5.94
CA VAL A 64 2.55 -15.95 -6.00
C VAL A 64 2.29 -14.75 -5.08
N ALA A 65 1.07 -14.21 -5.09
CA ALA A 65 0.69 -13.10 -4.23
C ALA A 65 0.73 -13.47 -2.74
N GLN A 66 0.32 -14.69 -2.37
CA GLN A 66 0.40 -15.18 -1.00
C GLN A 66 1.84 -15.41 -0.53
N ASP A 67 2.71 -15.91 -1.41
CA ASP A 67 4.12 -16.11 -1.07
C ASP A 67 4.81 -14.75 -0.85
N LEU A 68 4.54 -13.78 -1.72
CA LEU A 68 5.02 -12.42 -1.54
C LEU A 68 4.47 -11.77 -0.26
N TYR A 69 3.18 -11.94 0.03
CA TYR A 69 2.56 -11.50 1.28
C TYR A 69 3.26 -12.10 2.50
N ARG A 70 3.54 -13.41 2.49
CA ARG A 70 4.25 -14.09 3.59
C ARG A 70 5.69 -13.56 3.75
N ALA A 71 6.38 -13.27 2.65
CA ALA A 71 7.72 -12.71 2.68
C ALA A 71 7.73 -11.30 3.31
N LEU A 72 6.84 -10.42 2.87
CA LEU A 72 6.70 -9.07 3.40
C LEU A 72 6.25 -9.04 4.86
N LYS A 73 5.33 -9.95 5.25
CA LYS A 73 4.80 -10.04 6.63
C LYS A 73 5.85 -10.36 7.68
N LYS A 74 7.00 -10.89 7.30
CA LYS A 74 8.12 -11.12 8.22
C LYS A 74 8.75 -9.82 8.72
N LYS A 75 8.62 -8.73 7.97
CA LYS A 75 9.22 -7.41 8.26
C LYS A 75 8.20 -6.32 8.56
N PHE A 76 7.01 -6.40 7.95
CA PHE A 76 6.03 -5.32 7.96
C PHE A 76 4.63 -5.81 8.29
N ASN A 77 3.78 -4.90 8.74
CA ASN A 77 2.35 -5.14 8.74
C ASN A 77 1.81 -4.95 7.31
N VAL A 78 1.30 -6.02 6.73
CA VAL A 78 0.89 -6.11 5.32
C VAL A 78 -0.53 -6.65 5.23
N PHE A 79 -1.29 -6.15 4.26
CA PHE A 79 -2.65 -6.59 3.98
C PHE A 79 -2.69 -7.43 2.69
N TYR A 80 -3.57 -8.44 2.66
CA TYR A 80 -3.83 -9.24 1.47
C TYR A 80 -5.32 -9.21 1.14
N ASP A 81 -5.66 -8.97 -0.12
CA ASP A 81 -7.06 -9.00 -0.58
C ASP A 81 -7.16 -9.50 -2.02
N GLU A 82 -8.15 -10.33 -2.27
CA GLU A 82 -8.47 -10.89 -3.57
C GLU A 82 -9.95 -10.73 -3.94
N LYS A 83 -10.72 -9.94 -3.16
CA LYS A 83 -12.16 -9.78 -3.35
C LYS A 83 -12.51 -8.54 -4.16
N GLY A 84 -13.25 -8.73 -5.24
CA GLY A 84 -13.72 -7.66 -6.11
C GLY A 84 -12.65 -7.15 -7.09
N ALA A 85 -13.00 -6.12 -7.86
CA ALA A 85 -12.12 -5.50 -8.83
C ALA A 85 -10.91 -4.83 -8.16
N VAL A 86 -9.75 -4.85 -8.84
CA VAL A 86 -8.50 -4.31 -8.31
C VAL A 86 -8.59 -2.81 -7.98
N GLY A 87 -9.31 -2.03 -8.79
CA GLY A 87 -9.53 -0.61 -8.55
C GLY A 87 -10.23 -0.33 -7.21
N ARG A 88 -11.25 -1.15 -6.85
CA ARG A 88 -11.90 -1.03 -5.53
C ARG A 88 -10.99 -1.43 -4.38
N ARG A 89 -10.07 -2.38 -4.61
CA ARG A 89 -9.07 -2.77 -3.59
C ARG A 89 -8.08 -1.64 -3.34
N TYR A 90 -7.64 -0.94 -4.40
CA TYR A 90 -6.82 0.26 -4.26
C TYR A 90 -7.55 1.35 -3.45
N ARG A 91 -8.81 1.65 -3.77
CA ARG A 91 -9.60 2.67 -3.04
C ARG A 91 -9.69 2.37 -1.54
N ARG A 92 -9.99 1.12 -1.16
CA ARG A 92 -10.02 0.71 0.25
C ARG A 92 -8.68 0.92 0.96
N GLN A 93 -7.57 0.71 0.26
CA GLN A 93 -6.25 0.91 0.84
C GLN A 93 -5.84 2.39 0.88
N ASP A 94 -6.26 3.18 -0.10
CA ASP A 94 -6.11 4.64 -0.07
C ASP A 94 -6.85 5.23 1.15
N GLU A 95 -8.07 4.80 1.41
CA GLU A 95 -8.86 5.16 2.60
C GLU A 95 -8.24 4.68 3.92
N ALA A 96 -7.63 3.49 3.93
CA ALA A 96 -6.95 2.95 5.10
C ALA A 96 -5.56 3.58 5.35
N GLY A 97 -5.07 4.38 4.40
CA GLY A 97 -3.77 5.04 4.50
C GLY A 97 -2.57 4.15 4.18
N THR A 98 -2.78 3.01 3.49
CA THR A 98 -1.69 2.13 3.04
C THR A 98 -0.89 2.79 1.93
N PRO A 99 0.43 3.03 2.10
CA PRO A 99 1.20 3.81 1.13
C PRO A 99 1.48 3.07 -0.18
N TYR A 100 1.61 1.74 -0.15
CA TYR A 100 2.01 0.95 -1.31
C TYR A 100 1.07 -0.22 -1.56
N CYS A 101 0.62 -0.37 -2.82
CA CYS A 101 -0.17 -1.52 -3.24
C CYS A 101 0.61 -2.31 -4.30
N ILE A 102 0.75 -3.61 -4.09
CA ILE A 102 1.51 -4.51 -4.94
C ILE A 102 0.53 -5.42 -5.67
N THR A 103 0.61 -5.43 -7.00
CA THR A 103 -0.28 -6.25 -7.84
C THR A 103 0.51 -7.31 -8.58
N VAL A 104 0.06 -8.55 -8.43
CA VAL A 104 0.53 -9.72 -9.20
C VAL A 104 -0.43 -9.92 -10.37
N ASP A 105 0.08 -9.84 -11.58
CA ASP A 105 -0.68 -9.96 -12.83
C ASP A 105 -0.15 -11.11 -13.72
N GLY A 106 -0.70 -11.25 -14.94
CA GLY A 106 -0.28 -12.30 -15.87
C GLY A 106 1.17 -12.18 -16.31
N GLN A 107 1.71 -10.97 -16.41
CA GLN A 107 3.11 -10.75 -16.72
C GLN A 107 4.02 -11.19 -15.57
N SER A 108 3.55 -11.05 -14.33
CA SER A 108 4.29 -11.50 -13.13
C SER A 108 4.65 -12.98 -13.17
N LEU A 109 3.82 -13.80 -13.79
CA LEU A 109 4.06 -15.24 -13.94
C LEU A 109 5.11 -15.56 -15.02
N GLN A 110 5.35 -14.64 -15.94
CA GLN A 110 6.29 -14.84 -17.06
C GLN A 110 7.69 -14.33 -16.73
N ASP A 111 7.78 -13.13 -16.15
CA ASP A 111 9.04 -12.40 -15.97
C ASP A 111 9.42 -12.19 -14.48
N GLN A 112 8.66 -12.78 -13.56
CA GLN A 112 8.89 -12.68 -12.11
C GLN A 112 8.94 -11.22 -11.60
N THR A 113 8.11 -10.35 -12.19
CA THR A 113 7.98 -8.95 -11.76
C THR A 113 6.58 -8.67 -11.22
N VAL A 114 6.43 -7.65 -10.39
CA VAL A 114 5.14 -7.17 -9.89
C VAL A 114 5.05 -5.67 -10.05
N THR A 115 3.83 -5.14 -10.01
CA THR A 115 3.61 -3.70 -10.06
C THR A 115 3.44 -3.16 -8.64
N ILE A 116 4.22 -2.14 -8.26
CA ILE A 116 4.05 -1.37 -7.03
C ILE A 116 3.40 -0.05 -7.41
N ARG A 117 2.22 0.23 -6.84
CA ARG A 117 1.51 1.50 -6.97
C ARG A 117 1.72 2.33 -5.71
N ASP A 118 2.15 3.55 -5.89
CA ASP A 118 2.21 4.57 -4.84
C ASP A 118 0.83 5.21 -4.63
N ARG A 119 0.41 5.38 -3.37
CA ARG A 119 -0.88 5.96 -2.97
C ARG A 119 -0.99 7.44 -3.36
N ASP A 120 0.08 8.18 -3.21
CA ASP A 120 0.07 9.64 -3.30
C ASP A 120 0.27 10.12 -4.74
N SER A 121 1.27 9.59 -5.43
CA SER A 121 1.55 9.93 -6.84
C SER A 121 0.69 9.16 -7.84
N LEU A 122 0.10 8.03 -7.43
CA LEU A 122 -0.61 7.06 -8.28
C LEU A 122 0.31 6.37 -9.31
N GLU A 123 1.59 6.67 -9.30
CA GLU A 123 2.57 6.05 -10.18
C GLU A 123 2.67 4.55 -9.91
N GLN A 124 2.90 3.81 -10.97
CA GLN A 124 3.08 2.38 -10.95
C GLN A 124 4.44 2.03 -11.53
N VAL A 125 5.25 1.35 -10.75
CA VAL A 125 6.57 0.89 -11.17
C VAL A 125 6.65 -0.63 -11.12
N ARG A 126 7.38 -1.20 -12.07
CA ARG A 126 7.58 -2.63 -12.14
C ARG A 126 8.88 -3.02 -11.45
N VAL A 127 8.82 -4.02 -10.56
CA VAL A 127 9.93 -4.46 -9.70
C VAL A 127 9.97 -5.97 -9.71
N LYS A 128 11.17 -6.57 -9.65
CA LYS A 128 11.32 -8.02 -9.51
C LYS A 128 10.78 -8.49 -8.17
N ILE A 129 10.15 -9.66 -8.13
CA ILE A 129 9.57 -10.23 -6.91
C ILE A 129 10.61 -10.32 -5.79
N ASP A 130 11.83 -10.75 -6.10
CA ASP A 130 12.92 -10.89 -5.13
C ASP A 130 13.35 -9.56 -4.50
N ASP A 131 13.19 -8.45 -5.20
CA ASP A 131 13.61 -7.11 -4.77
C ASP A 131 12.51 -6.37 -4.01
N VAL A 132 11.25 -6.85 -4.05
CA VAL A 132 10.08 -6.13 -3.47
C VAL A 132 10.26 -5.82 -1.99
N VAL A 133 10.79 -6.77 -1.21
CA VAL A 133 10.95 -6.58 0.24
C VAL A 133 11.94 -5.45 0.53
N SER A 134 13.07 -5.41 -0.17
CA SER A 134 14.07 -4.34 -0.04
C SER A 134 13.57 -3.01 -0.57
N GLU A 135 12.81 -3.02 -1.66
CA GLU A 135 12.21 -1.82 -2.24
C GLU A 135 11.20 -1.17 -1.28
N ILE A 136 10.31 -1.96 -0.67
CA ILE A 136 9.37 -1.46 0.34
C ILE A 136 10.11 -0.96 1.58
N GLU A 137 11.18 -1.64 2.00
CA GLU A 137 12.00 -1.20 3.14
C GLU A 137 12.62 0.18 2.91
N GLN A 138 13.21 0.41 1.74
CA GLN A 138 13.79 1.70 1.37
C GLN A 138 12.75 2.82 1.28
N ARG A 139 11.55 2.52 0.78
CA ARG A 139 10.46 3.49 0.66
C ARG A 139 9.81 3.83 2.02
N VAL A 140 9.73 2.86 2.92
CA VAL A 140 9.12 3.05 4.26
C VAL A 140 10.13 3.68 5.23
N LEU A 141 11.39 3.33 5.12
CA LEU A 141 12.48 3.76 6.00
C LEU A 141 13.61 4.40 5.18
N PRO A 142 13.34 5.52 4.47
CA PRO A 142 14.42 6.21 3.78
C PRO A 142 15.47 6.66 4.80
N ASN A 143 16.73 6.47 4.46
CA ASN A 143 17.90 6.90 5.25
C ASN A 143 17.90 8.42 5.46
#